data_b8e81bc319e702c17c985773734cc6c1
#
_entry.id   b8e81bc319e702c17c985773734cc6c1
#
_cell.length_a   1.000
_cell.length_b   1.000
_cell.length_c   1.000
_cell.angle_alpha   90.00
_cell.angle_beta   90.00
_cell.angle_gamma   90.00
#
_symmetry.space_group_name_H-M   'P 1'
#
loop_
_entity.id
_entity.type
_entity.pdbx_description
1 polymer ?
#
loop_
_entity_poly.entity_id
_entity_poly.type
_entity_poly.pdbx_seq_one_letter_code
_entity_poly.pdbx_strand_id
1 'polypeptide(L)'
;SGVPELAWILESSLMAQELWENVKRQGNVDILCPATPRELEFRADATLLHLEDGSSLSARLLVGADGRESWVRNRAGLAAHYSPYGEKGLVANFSTEKPHGDIAYQWFRDDGVLAYLPLPGNRISIVWSTPDAHADALAALPAEELCARGAAAGNHTLGQLELLTPAAAFALKLMRVPEPTAPRLALIGDAAHGIHQLGRASW
;
A
#
# COMPACT_ATOMS: atom_id res chain seq x y z
N SER A 1 20.68 0.18 20.07
CA SER A 1 20.38 -1.08 19.36
C SER A 1 21.64 -1.50 18.62
N GLY A 2 22.00 -2.79 18.64
CA GLY A 2 23.22 -3.30 18.00
C GLY A 2 23.02 -3.69 16.53
N VAL A 3 22.00 -3.15 15.87
CA VAL A 3 21.72 -3.38 14.44
C VAL A 3 22.24 -2.21 13.61
N PRO A 4 22.88 -2.45 12.47
CA PRO A 4 23.43 -1.40 11.62
C PRO A 4 22.35 -0.56 10.92
N GLU A 5 21.17 -1.16 10.59
CA GLU A 5 20.05 -0.50 9.94
C GLU A 5 18.76 -0.66 10.76
N LEU A 6 17.89 0.35 10.71
CA LEU A 6 16.57 0.31 11.36
C LEU A 6 15.49 -0.32 10.48
N ALA A 7 15.58 -0.13 9.17
CA ALA A 7 14.61 -0.61 8.19
C ALA A 7 15.22 -0.64 6.78
N TRP A 8 14.55 -1.34 5.88
CA TRP A 8 14.85 -1.33 4.45
C TRP A 8 13.68 -0.68 3.71
N ILE A 9 14.00 0.18 2.74
CA ILE A 9 13.02 0.79 1.85
C ILE A 9 13.19 0.15 0.48
N LEU A 10 12.10 -0.41 -0.03
CA LEU A 10 12.07 -1.12 -1.30
C LEU A 10 10.95 -0.57 -2.19
N GLU A 11 11.20 -0.54 -3.50
CA GLU A 11 10.14 -0.30 -4.47
C GLU A 11 9.16 -1.47 -4.49
N SER A 12 7.87 -1.20 -4.24
CA SER A 12 6.83 -2.24 -4.15
C SER A 12 6.68 -3.05 -5.44
N SER A 13 6.85 -2.41 -6.60
CA SER A 13 6.80 -3.08 -7.91
C SER A 13 7.93 -4.09 -8.09
N LEU A 14 9.16 -3.72 -7.71
CA LEU A 14 10.31 -4.62 -7.77
C LEU A 14 10.13 -5.81 -6.82
N MET A 15 9.69 -5.55 -5.59
CA MET A 15 9.40 -6.60 -4.61
C MET A 15 8.32 -7.55 -5.12
N ALA A 16 7.23 -7.02 -5.69
CA ALA A 16 6.15 -7.83 -6.25
C ALA A 16 6.64 -8.70 -7.42
N GLN A 17 7.49 -8.15 -8.30
CA GLN A 17 8.08 -8.89 -9.40
C GLN A 17 8.96 -10.04 -8.91
N GLU A 18 9.85 -9.79 -7.97
CA GLU A 18 10.74 -10.82 -7.42
C GLU A 18 9.96 -11.93 -6.68
N LEU A 19 8.93 -11.55 -5.92
CA LEU A 19 8.04 -12.51 -5.26
C LEU A 19 7.28 -13.36 -6.29
N TRP A 20 6.79 -12.75 -7.37
CA TRP A 20 6.10 -13.45 -8.45
C TRP A 20 7.01 -14.47 -9.15
N GLU A 21 8.25 -14.08 -9.48
CA GLU A 21 9.24 -14.99 -10.05
C GLU A 21 9.59 -16.15 -9.09
N ASN A 22 9.66 -15.88 -7.79
CA ASN A 22 9.86 -16.91 -6.79
C ASN A 22 8.68 -17.89 -6.70
N VAL A 23 7.45 -17.39 -6.70
CA VAL A 23 6.24 -18.25 -6.67
C VAL A 23 6.22 -19.19 -7.87
N LYS A 24 6.57 -18.71 -9.08
CA LYS A 24 6.62 -19.56 -10.29
C LYS A 24 7.62 -20.72 -10.20
N ARG A 25 8.62 -20.61 -9.34
CA ARG A 25 9.62 -21.66 -9.13
C ARG A 25 9.22 -22.71 -8.09
N GLN A 26 8.10 -22.49 -7.37
CA GLN A 26 7.65 -23.41 -6.34
C GLN A 26 6.94 -24.62 -6.97
N GLY A 27 7.42 -25.82 -6.67
CA GLY A 27 6.82 -27.05 -7.21
C GLY A 27 5.52 -27.50 -6.51
N ASN A 28 5.11 -26.79 -5.45
CA ASN A 28 3.91 -27.06 -4.67
C ASN A 28 2.85 -25.96 -4.79
N VAL A 29 3.00 -25.06 -5.77
CA VAL A 29 2.07 -23.96 -6.04
C VAL A 29 1.62 -24.02 -7.48
N ASP A 30 0.32 -24.10 -7.70
CA ASP A 30 -0.31 -23.95 -9.01
C ASP A 30 -0.77 -22.52 -9.20
N ILE A 31 -0.40 -21.90 -10.32
CA ILE A 31 -0.74 -20.52 -10.65
C ILE A 31 -1.81 -20.51 -11.74
N LEU A 32 -2.93 -19.86 -11.45
CA LEU A 32 -3.98 -19.58 -12.42
C LEU A 32 -4.03 -18.06 -12.66
N CYS A 33 -3.43 -17.61 -13.74
CA CYS A 33 -3.35 -16.21 -14.11
C CYS A 33 -3.33 -16.06 -15.65
N PRO A 34 -4.32 -15.34 -16.25
CA PRO A 34 -5.43 -14.66 -15.58
C PRO A 34 -6.52 -15.63 -15.09
N ALA A 35 -7.18 -15.30 -13.99
CA ALA A 35 -8.35 -15.99 -13.49
C ALA A 35 -9.31 -14.99 -12.84
N THR A 36 -10.58 -15.00 -13.24
CA THR A 36 -11.59 -14.08 -12.70
C THR A 36 -12.58 -14.88 -11.87
N PRO A 37 -12.69 -14.62 -10.56
CA PRO A 37 -13.64 -15.27 -9.69
C PRO A 37 -15.06 -14.78 -9.96
N ARG A 38 -16.02 -15.70 -9.99
CA ARG A 38 -17.44 -15.42 -10.23
C ARG A 38 -18.30 -15.66 -8.99
N GLU A 39 -18.10 -16.79 -8.31
CA GLU A 39 -18.95 -17.22 -7.21
C GLU A 39 -18.18 -18.04 -6.19
N LEU A 40 -18.58 -17.92 -4.91
CA LEU A 40 -18.09 -18.75 -3.79
C LEU A 40 -19.23 -19.61 -3.26
N GLU A 41 -18.95 -20.90 -3.09
CA GLU A 41 -19.82 -21.84 -2.41
C GLU A 41 -19.10 -22.46 -1.22
N PHE A 42 -19.68 -22.32 -0.02
CA PHE A 42 -19.15 -22.91 1.21
C PHE A 42 -19.85 -24.21 1.51
N ARG A 43 -19.08 -25.31 1.57
CA ARG A 43 -19.55 -26.66 1.93
C ARG A 43 -18.97 -27.09 3.27
N ALA A 44 -19.49 -28.18 3.81
CA ALA A 44 -19.01 -28.69 5.10
C ALA A 44 -17.53 -29.12 5.08
N ASP A 45 -17.04 -29.60 3.95
CA ASP A 45 -15.71 -30.18 3.76
C ASP A 45 -14.77 -29.33 2.88
N ALA A 46 -15.32 -28.40 2.09
CA ALA A 46 -14.55 -27.58 1.14
C ALA A 46 -15.20 -26.24 0.88
N THR A 47 -14.43 -25.29 0.34
CA THR A 47 -14.89 -24.09 -0.34
C THR A 47 -14.69 -24.28 -1.84
N LEU A 48 -15.73 -23.98 -2.64
CA LEU A 48 -15.63 -23.98 -4.09
C LEU A 48 -15.55 -22.54 -4.59
N LEU A 49 -14.60 -22.30 -5.46
CA LEU A 49 -14.45 -21.05 -6.20
C LEU A 49 -14.78 -21.32 -7.66
N HIS A 50 -15.85 -20.73 -8.16
CA HIS A 50 -16.25 -20.79 -9.56
C HIS A 50 -15.63 -19.61 -10.31
N LEU A 51 -15.04 -19.88 -11.47
CA LEU A 51 -14.43 -18.88 -12.34
C LEU A 51 -15.35 -18.51 -13.50
N GLU A 52 -15.08 -17.37 -14.14
CA GLU A 52 -15.87 -16.91 -15.29
C GLU A 52 -15.75 -17.80 -16.52
N ASP A 53 -14.63 -18.51 -16.67
CA ASP A 53 -14.41 -19.48 -17.76
C ASP A 53 -15.20 -20.78 -17.60
N GLY A 54 -15.98 -20.90 -16.53
CA GLY A 54 -16.80 -22.08 -16.22
C GLY A 54 -16.06 -23.16 -15.41
N SER A 55 -14.78 -23.00 -15.15
CA SER A 55 -14.03 -23.92 -14.29
C SER A 55 -14.33 -23.67 -12.82
N SER A 56 -13.98 -24.66 -11.98
CA SER A 56 -14.18 -24.56 -10.53
C SER A 56 -12.99 -25.16 -9.79
N LEU A 57 -12.63 -24.50 -8.71
CA LEU A 57 -11.56 -24.93 -7.79
C LEU A 57 -12.19 -25.35 -6.47
N SER A 58 -11.73 -26.47 -5.92
CA SER A 58 -12.13 -26.96 -4.60
C SER A 58 -10.94 -26.90 -3.65
N ALA A 59 -11.12 -26.27 -2.49
CA ALA A 59 -10.09 -26.15 -1.49
C ALA A 59 -10.62 -26.39 -0.07
N ARG A 60 -9.77 -26.94 0.78
CA ARG A 60 -10.08 -27.11 2.21
C ARG A 60 -10.11 -25.78 2.96
N LEU A 61 -9.34 -24.78 2.49
CA LEU A 61 -9.27 -23.43 2.99
C LEU A 61 -9.12 -22.48 1.82
N LEU A 62 -9.94 -21.44 1.77
CA LEU A 62 -9.77 -20.29 0.90
C LEU A 62 -9.09 -19.16 1.68
N VAL A 63 -8.07 -18.54 1.10
CA VAL A 63 -7.42 -17.36 1.66
C VAL A 63 -7.67 -16.18 0.74
N GLY A 64 -8.37 -15.16 1.24
CA GLY A 64 -8.56 -13.90 0.56
C GLY A 64 -7.39 -12.95 0.85
N ALA A 65 -6.58 -12.69 -0.18
CA ALA A 65 -5.44 -11.78 -0.15
C ALA A 65 -5.53 -10.75 -1.29
N ASP A 66 -6.74 -10.42 -1.71
CA ASP A 66 -7.12 -9.68 -2.90
C ASP A 66 -7.28 -8.18 -2.66
N GLY A 67 -6.63 -7.67 -1.61
CA GLY A 67 -6.47 -6.24 -1.36
C GLY A 67 -7.66 -5.57 -0.68
N ARG A 68 -7.60 -4.24 -0.61
CA ARG A 68 -8.51 -3.41 0.16
C ARG A 68 -9.98 -3.54 -0.26
N GLU A 69 -10.24 -3.66 -1.54
CA GLU A 69 -11.60 -3.82 -2.10
C GLU A 69 -11.97 -5.30 -2.28
N SER A 70 -11.48 -6.16 -1.38
CA SER A 70 -11.58 -7.62 -1.43
C SER A 70 -12.94 -8.14 -1.91
N TRP A 71 -12.92 -8.81 -3.05
CA TRP A 71 -14.06 -9.54 -3.60
C TRP A 71 -14.44 -10.73 -2.70
N VAL A 72 -13.43 -11.44 -2.19
CA VAL A 72 -13.61 -12.60 -1.29
C VAL A 72 -14.35 -12.16 -0.01
N ARG A 73 -13.89 -11.08 0.63
CA ARG A 73 -14.54 -10.50 1.82
C ARG A 73 -16.01 -10.20 1.55
N ASN A 74 -16.29 -9.50 0.46
CA ASN A 74 -17.65 -9.08 0.11
C ASN A 74 -18.54 -10.28 -0.18
N ARG A 75 -18.06 -11.29 -0.90
CA ARG A 75 -18.81 -12.51 -1.22
C ARG A 75 -19.06 -13.39 0.00
N ALA A 76 -18.12 -13.40 0.94
CA ALA A 76 -18.27 -14.13 2.21
C ALA A 76 -19.18 -13.40 3.22
N GLY A 77 -19.65 -12.19 2.93
CA GLY A 77 -20.50 -11.40 3.83
C GLY A 77 -19.76 -10.91 5.09
N LEU A 78 -18.44 -10.86 5.06
CA LEU A 78 -17.63 -10.39 6.20
C LEU A 78 -17.65 -8.86 6.25
N ALA A 79 -18.21 -8.32 7.32
CA ALA A 79 -18.33 -6.88 7.50
C ALA A 79 -16.97 -6.21 7.70
N ALA A 80 -16.74 -5.09 7.03
CA ALA A 80 -15.60 -4.22 7.25
C ALA A 80 -16.06 -2.88 7.84
N HIS A 81 -15.35 -2.42 8.85
CA HIS A 81 -15.54 -1.10 9.45
C HIS A 81 -14.50 -0.13 8.89
N TYR A 82 -14.96 1.03 8.46
CA TYR A 82 -14.13 2.07 7.90
C TYR A 82 -14.19 3.31 8.80
N SER A 83 -13.03 3.84 9.13
CA SER A 83 -12.90 5.11 9.86
C SER A 83 -11.96 6.02 9.06
N PRO A 84 -12.49 7.07 8.41
CA PRO A 84 -11.66 8.03 7.70
C PRO A 84 -10.82 8.82 8.71
N TYR A 85 -9.58 9.13 8.33
CA TYR A 85 -8.73 10.01 9.12
C TYR A 85 -8.97 11.50 8.80
N GLY A 86 -9.68 11.83 7.71
CA GLY A 86 -9.81 13.19 7.19
C GLY A 86 -8.51 13.69 6.54
N GLU A 87 -7.65 12.75 6.18
CA GLU A 87 -6.34 13.01 5.59
C GLU A 87 -6.15 12.21 4.31
N LYS A 88 -5.30 12.74 3.41
CA LYS A 88 -4.79 12.04 2.25
C LYS A 88 -3.26 11.94 2.35
N GLY A 89 -2.72 10.85 1.83
CA GLY A 89 -1.30 10.71 1.54
C GLY A 89 -1.02 11.17 0.11
N LEU A 90 -0.27 12.25 -0.05
CA LEU A 90 0.27 12.66 -1.34
C LEU A 90 1.58 11.93 -1.56
N VAL A 91 1.72 11.31 -2.72
CA VAL A 91 2.91 10.53 -3.12
C VAL A 91 3.42 11.05 -4.45
N ALA A 92 4.72 11.29 -4.54
CA ALA A 92 5.43 11.59 -5.80
C ALA A 92 6.91 11.26 -5.64
N ASN A 93 7.59 11.00 -6.76
CA ASN A 93 9.04 10.77 -6.78
C ASN A 93 9.76 12.02 -7.29
N PHE A 94 10.92 12.30 -6.68
CA PHE A 94 11.73 13.47 -7.00
C PHE A 94 13.20 13.09 -7.14
N SER A 95 13.93 13.77 -8.01
CA SER A 95 15.39 13.86 -7.92
C SER A 95 15.76 14.94 -6.91
N THR A 96 16.92 14.79 -6.29
CA THR A 96 17.41 15.69 -5.24
C THR A 96 18.76 16.30 -5.62
N GLU A 97 18.96 17.56 -5.28
CA GLU A 97 20.25 18.26 -5.49
C GLU A 97 21.37 17.64 -4.66
N LYS A 98 21.08 17.26 -3.42
CA LYS A 98 22.04 16.66 -2.50
C LYS A 98 21.74 15.17 -2.31
N PRO A 99 22.77 14.32 -2.11
CA PRO A 99 22.56 12.91 -1.85
C PRO A 99 21.84 12.71 -0.50
N HIS A 100 20.91 11.74 -0.45
CA HIS A 100 20.20 11.38 0.77
C HIS A 100 21.02 10.50 1.72
N GLY A 101 22.16 9.91 1.24
CA GLY A 101 23.03 9.07 2.06
C GLY A 101 22.32 7.84 2.64
N ASP A 102 21.33 7.28 1.94
CA ASP A 102 20.50 6.16 2.37
C ASP A 102 19.72 6.42 3.67
N ILE A 103 19.47 7.70 3.98
CA ILE A 103 18.73 8.14 5.16
C ILE A 103 17.28 8.42 4.77
N ALA A 104 16.34 7.81 5.47
CA ALA A 104 14.93 8.21 5.45
C ALA A 104 14.72 9.37 6.43
N TYR A 105 14.11 10.44 5.94
CA TYR A 105 13.77 11.60 6.75
C TYR A 105 12.27 11.63 7.02
N GLN A 106 11.88 12.09 8.21
CA GLN A 106 10.50 12.28 8.57
C GLN A 106 10.33 13.53 9.43
N TRP A 107 9.36 14.37 9.07
CA TRP A 107 8.98 15.55 9.80
C TRP A 107 7.55 15.45 10.27
N PHE A 108 7.35 15.61 11.57
CA PHE A 108 6.05 15.80 12.20
C PHE A 108 5.75 17.29 12.21
N ARG A 109 4.68 17.69 11.53
CA ARG A 109 4.32 19.07 11.25
C ARG A 109 2.89 19.33 11.77
N ASP A 110 2.52 20.58 11.90
CA ASP A 110 1.15 20.99 12.30
C ASP A 110 0.12 20.59 11.22
N ASP A 111 0.55 20.52 9.96
CA ASP A 111 -0.25 20.15 8.80
C ASP A 111 -0.14 18.65 8.43
N GLY A 112 0.47 17.82 9.28
CA GLY A 112 0.58 16.40 9.07
C GLY A 112 1.99 15.83 9.17
N VAL A 113 2.29 14.79 8.38
CA VAL A 113 3.58 14.10 8.41
C VAL A 113 4.15 14.02 7.00
N LEU A 114 5.37 14.55 6.84
CA LEU A 114 6.13 14.43 5.61
C LEU A 114 7.26 13.42 5.78
N ALA A 115 7.39 12.48 4.85
CA ALA A 115 8.51 11.55 4.79
C ALA A 115 9.21 11.62 3.44
N TYR A 116 10.54 11.60 3.47
CA TYR A 116 11.40 11.38 2.32
C TYR A 116 11.98 9.97 2.43
N LEU A 117 11.65 9.12 1.50
CA LEU A 117 12.10 7.73 1.44
C LEU A 117 13.17 7.60 0.36
N PRO A 118 14.39 7.17 0.69
CA PRO A 118 15.48 7.07 -0.29
C PRO A 118 15.16 6.01 -1.36
N LEU A 119 15.44 6.37 -2.61
CA LEU A 119 15.40 5.49 -3.77
C LEU A 119 16.80 5.41 -4.38
N PRO A 120 17.10 4.41 -5.21
CA PRO A 120 18.40 4.28 -5.85
C PRO A 120 18.85 5.57 -6.59
N GLY A 121 20.11 5.97 -6.39
CA GLY A 121 20.65 7.23 -6.88
C GLY A 121 20.19 8.43 -6.04
N ASN A 122 20.30 9.63 -6.58
CA ASN A 122 19.83 10.84 -5.89
C ASN A 122 18.33 11.04 -6.11
N ARG A 123 17.52 10.08 -5.66
CA ARG A 123 16.06 10.10 -5.80
C ARG A 123 15.38 9.78 -4.48
N ILE A 124 14.22 10.36 -4.29
CA ILE A 124 13.36 10.08 -3.13
C ILE A 124 11.92 9.85 -3.58
N SER A 125 11.19 9.05 -2.82
CA SER A 125 9.73 9.08 -2.82
C SER A 125 9.28 9.93 -1.64
N ILE A 126 8.44 10.94 -1.91
CA ILE A 126 7.78 11.71 -0.85
C ILE A 126 6.46 11.03 -0.52
N VAL A 127 6.20 10.88 0.78
CA VAL A 127 4.87 10.55 1.31
C VAL A 127 4.49 11.67 2.28
N TRP A 128 3.45 12.43 1.93
CA TRP A 128 2.97 13.55 2.71
C TRP A 128 1.53 13.32 3.15
N SER A 129 1.35 12.89 4.41
CA SER A 129 0.02 12.82 5.02
C SER A 129 -0.40 14.20 5.50
N THR A 130 -1.56 14.67 5.02
CA THR A 130 -2.03 16.02 5.33
C THR A 130 -3.56 16.07 5.18
N PRO A 131 -4.28 17.06 5.76
CA PRO A 131 -5.72 17.20 5.60
C PRO A 131 -6.17 17.14 4.12
N ASP A 132 -7.32 16.54 3.86
CA ASP A 132 -7.85 16.28 2.50
C ASP A 132 -7.73 17.48 1.57
N ALA A 133 -8.20 18.67 2.01
CA ALA A 133 -8.18 19.87 1.18
C ALA A 133 -6.75 20.35 0.85
N HIS A 134 -5.81 20.19 1.80
CA HIS A 134 -4.41 20.56 1.57
C HIS A 134 -3.72 19.58 0.60
N ALA A 135 -3.97 18.29 0.75
CA ALA A 135 -3.46 17.28 -0.18
C ALA A 135 -3.97 17.50 -1.63
N ASP A 136 -5.25 17.82 -1.77
CA ASP A 136 -5.83 18.13 -3.08
C ASP A 136 -5.23 19.41 -3.69
N ALA A 137 -5.02 20.43 -2.88
CA ALA A 137 -4.35 21.65 -3.31
C ALA A 137 -2.90 21.38 -3.76
N LEU A 138 -2.14 20.59 -3.00
CA LEU A 138 -0.78 20.20 -3.37
C LEU A 138 -0.73 19.37 -4.66
N ALA A 139 -1.65 18.42 -4.82
CA ALA A 139 -1.70 17.58 -6.01
C ALA A 139 -2.08 18.36 -7.29
N ALA A 140 -2.76 19.50 -7.14
CA ALA A 140 -3.14 20.37 -8.24
C ALA A 140 -2.06 21.41 -8.62
N LEU A 141 -0.97 21.52 -7.87
CA LEU A 141 0.10 22.49 -8.14
C LEU A 141 0.85 22.15 -9.44
N PRO A 142 1.34 23.17 -10.14
CA PRO A 142 2.37 22.99 -11.16
C PRO A 142 3.60 22.30 -10.56
N ALA A 143 4.31 21.50 -11.37
CA ALA A 143 5.47 20.72 -10.93
C ALA A 143 6.50 21.56 -10.19
N GLU A 144 6.83 22.74 -10.73
CA GLU A 144 7.83 23.66 -10.15
C GLU A 144 7.42 24.13 -8.74
N GLU A 145 6.15 24.48 -8.55
CA GLU A 145 5.62 24.91 -7.26
C GLU A 145 5.56 23.75 -6.26
N LEU A 146 5.15 22.55 -6.71
CA LEU A 146 5.17 21.36 -5.87
C LEU A 146 6.59 21.02 -5.39
N CYS A 147 7.59 21.11 -6.26
CA CYS A 147 9.00 20.94 -5.92
C CYS A 147 9.44 21.93 -4.85
N ALA A 148 9.12 23.21 -5.03
CA ALA A 148 9.46 24.25 -4.06
C ALA A 148 8.78 24.02 -2.71
N ARG A 149 7.49 23.66 -2.69
CA ARG A 149 6.74 23.31 -1.47
C ARG A 149 7.31 22.07 -0.78
N GLY A 150 7.62 21.03 -1.54
CA GLY A 150 8.23 19.82 -1.01
C GLY A 150 9.58 20.12 -0.37
N ALA A 151 10.48 20.83 -1.06
CA ALA A 151 11.78 21.22 -0.54
C ALA A 151 11.69 22.05 0.74
N ALA A 152 10.81 23.06 0.75
CA ALA A 152 10.60 23.92 1.93
C ALA A 152 10.03 23.12 3.11
N ALA A 153 9.08 22.24 2.87
CA ALA A 153 8.47 21.38 3.89
C ALA A 153 9.50 20.42 4.53
N GLY A 154 10.50 19.97 3.77
CA GLY A 154 11.63 19.16 4.22
C GLY A 154 12.84 19.99 4.68
N ASN A 155 12.64 21.28 5.00
CA ASN A 155 13.68 22.22 5.47
C ASN A 155 14.90 22.29 4.53
N HIS A 156 14.69 22.12 3.21
CA HIS A 156 15.75 22.09 2.20
C HIS A 156 16.89 21.11 2.52
N THR A 157 16.61 20.06 3.28
CA THR A 157 17.63 19.08 3.74
C THR A 157 18.38 18.46 2.56
N LEU A 158 17.66 18.14 1.48
CA LEU A 158 18.24 17.58 0.25
C LEU A 158 18.39 18.61 -0.89
N GLY A 159 18.33 19.89 -0.57
CA GLY A 159 18.43 20.98 -1.54
C GLY A 159 17.17 21.15 -2.38
N GLN A 160 17.32 21.48 -3.65
CA GLN A 160 16.23 21.58 -4.59
C GLN A 160 15.72 20.21 -5.02
N LEU A 161 14.43 20.13 -5.34
CA LEU A 161 13.78 18.92 -5.83
C LEU A 161 13.33 19.13 -7.28
N GLU A 162 13.35 18.05 -8.06
CA GLU A 162 12.78 18.00 -9.40
C GLU A 162 11.82 16.83 -9.50
N LEU A 163 10.60 17.08 -9.98
CA LEU A 163 9.54 16.08 -10.04
C LEU A 163 9.82 15.04 -11.13
N LEU A 164 9.81 13.75 -10.76
CA LEU A 164 10.02 12.62 -11.66
C LEU A 164 8.72 11.93 -12.07
N THR A 165 7.72 11.90 -11.16
CA THR A 165 6.42 11.28 -11.41
C THR A 165 5.31 12.25 -11.02
N PRO A 166 4.16 12.24 -11.73
CA PRO A 166 3.00 13.02 -11.30
C PRO A 166 2.63 12.71 -9.86
N ALA A 167 2.25 13.75 -9.11
CA ALA A 167 1.75 13.57 -7.75
C ALA A 167 0.37 12.91 -7.76
N ALA A 168 0.16 11.98 -6.84
CA ALA A 168 -1.12 11.34 -6.61
C ALA A 168 -1.50 11.43 -5.13
N ALA A 169 -2.77 11.73 -4.83
CA ALA A 169 -3.28 11.81 -3.48
C ALA A 169 -4.29 10.68 -3.23
N PHE A 170 -4.11 9.95 -2.15
CA PHE A 170 -4.94 8.80 -1.78
C PHE A 170 -5.56 9.03 -0.40
N ALA A 171 -6.87 8.84 -0.28
CA ALA A 171 -7.57 8.96 0.99
C ALA A 171 -7.03 7.93 2.00
N LEU A 172 -6.68 8.42 3.19
CA LEU A 172 -6.23 7.61 4.30
C LEU A 172 -7.45 7.23 5.15
N LYS A 173 -7.66 5.94 5.32
CA LYS A 173 -8.75 5.40 6.13
C LYS A 173 -8.29 4.13 6.84
N LEU A 174 -8.64 4.02 8.10
CA LEU A 174 -8.58 2.75 8.81
C LEU A 174 -9.66 1.84 8.23
N MET A 175 -9.30 0.62 7.89
CA MET A 175 -10.25 -0.44 7.57
C MET A 175 -9.94 -1.64 8.46
N ARG A 176 -10.96 -2.19 9.08
CA ARG A 176 -10.83 -3.34 9.97
C ARG A 176 -11.98 -4.30 9.75
N VAL A 177 -11.65 -5.56 9.59
CA VAL A 177 -12.60 -6.67 9.63
C VAL A 177 -12.50 -7.28 11.03
N PRO A 178 -13.55 -7.18 11.87
CA PRO A 178 -13.49 -7.68 13.25
C PRO A 178 -13.25 -9.19 13.31
N GLU A 179 -13.87 -9.92 12.41
CA GLU A 179 -13.75 -11.37 12.27
C GLU A 179 -13.22 -11.70 10.88
N PRO A 180 -11.88 -11.72 10.69
CA PRO A 180 -11.29 -11.95 9.37
C PRO A 180 -11.30 -13.43 8.95
N THR A 181 -11.94 -14.30 9.72
CA THR A 181 -12.06 -15.72 9.45
C THR A 181 -13.51 -16.18 9.50
N ALA A 182 -13.82 -17.19 8.70
CA ALA A 182 -15.07 -17.93 8.72
C ALA A 182 -14.75 -19.42 8.48
N PRO A 183 -15.69 -20.34 8.62
CA PRO A 183 -15.44 -21.73 8.29
C PRO A 183 -14.84 -21.86 6.88
N ARG A 184 -13.63 -22.41 6.79
CA ARG A 184 -12.85 -22.62 5.56
C ARG A 184 -12.47 -21.34 4.78
N LEU A 185 -12.43 -20.20 5.48
CA LEU A 185 -12.04 -18.91 4.92
C LEU A 185 -11.16 -18.16 5.90
N ALA A 186 -10.10 -17.53 5.38
CA ALA A 186 -9.32 -16.53 6.10
C ALA A 186 -9.04 -15.34 5.18
N LEU A 187 -9.13 -14.13 5.72
CA LEU A 187 -8.66 -12.92 5.06
C LEU A 187 -7.28 -12.53 5.62
N ILE A 188 -6.38 -12.07 4.76
CA ILE A 188 -5.05 -11.60 5.15
C ILE A 188 -4.69 -10.28 4.45
N GLY A 189 -3.69 -9.59 4.97
CA GLY A 189 -3.21 -8.33 4.39
C GLY A 189 -4.32 -7.27 4.30
N ASP A 190 -4.31 -6.49 3.23
CA ASP A 190 -5.28 -5.41 3.01
C ASP A 190 -6.73 -5.89 2.83
N ALA A 191 -6.97 -7.17 2.59
CA ALA A 191 -8.31 -7.75 2.60
C ALA A 191 -8.92 -7.81 4.01
N ALA A 192 -8.08 -7.97 5.03
CA ALA A 192 -8.48 -8.07 6.44
C ALA A 192 -8.40 -6.73 7.18
N HIS A 193 -7.38 -5.91 6.89
CA HIS A 193 -7.13 -4.65 7.57
C HIS A 193 -6.34 -3.68 6.70
N GLY A 194 -6.66 -2.40 6.80
CA GLY A 194 -5.91 -1.31 6.21
C GLY A 194 -5.59 -0.27 7.26
N ILE A 195 -4.31 0.06 7.42
CA ILE A 195 -3.84 1.04 8.40
C ILE A 195 -3.24 2.24 7.70
N HIS A 196 -2.99 3.31 8.45
CA HIS A 196 -2.25 4.47 7.99
C HIS A 196 -0.79 4.10 7.72
N GLN A 197 -0.26 4.43 6.53
CA GLN A 197 1.09 4.00 6.09
C GLN A 197 2.23 4.54 6.97
N LEU A 198 2.06 5.73 7.56
CA LEU A 198 3.06 6.37 8.42
C LEU A 198 2.70 6.25 9.91
N GLY A 199 1.71 5.48 10.23
CA GLY A 199 1.08 5.60 11.50
C GLY A 199 1.24 4.46 12.45
N ARG A 200 0.80 4.76 13.60
CA ARG A 200 0.68 3.91 14.77
C ARG A 200 -0.21 2.72 14.46
N ALA A 201 0.35 1.53 14.45
CA ALA A 201 -0.44 0.35 14.74
C ALA A 201 -0.86 0.44 16.21
N SER A 202 -2.04 0.96 16.47
CA SER A 202 -2.70 0.76 17.76
C SER A 202 -3.41 -0.59 17.67
N TRP A 203 -2.86 -1.54 18.35
CA TRP A 203 -3.47 -2.86 18.57
C TRP A 203 -4.59 -2.74 19.59
#